data_51d529bcc522627bd5f3c3a99fc4d694
#
_entry.id   51d529bcc522627bd5f3c3a99fc4d694
#
_cell.length_a   1.000
_cell.length_b   1.000
_cell.length_c   1.000
_cell.angle_alpha   90.00
_cell.angle_beta   90.00
_cell.angle_gamma   90.00
#
_symmetry.space_group_name_H-M   'P 1'
#
loop_
_entity.id
_entity.type
_entity.pdbx_description
1 polymer ?
#
loop_
_entity_poly.entity_id
_entity_poly.type
_entity_poly.pdbx_seq_one_letter_code
_entity_poly.pdbx_strand_id
1 'polypeptide(L)'
;MSLKSFIKSKVMRLRSEISTEELVKLGLKVGKNFSRQEKTLIDQSHCWLITIGDDVTLAPRVHILAHDASTKKGIGFTKIGLVNIGNNVFIGASSTVLPNVT
;
A
#
# COMPACT_ATOMS: atom_id res chain seq x y z
N MET A 1 -7.02 -5.52 19.27
CA MET A 1 -7.56 -4.41 18.43
C MET A 1 -8.52 -3.57 19.26
N SER A 2 -8.39 -2.24 19.22
CA SER A 2 -9.32 -1.35 19.91
C SER A 2 -10.66 -1.28 19.17
N LEU A 3 -11.71 -0.84 19.85
CA LEU A 3 -13.01 -0.64 19.22
C LEU A 3 -12.93 0.35 18.06
N LYS A 4 -12.18 1.43 18.24
CA LYS A 4 -11.98 2.45 17.21
C LYS A 4 -11.31 1.87 15.97
N SER A 5 -10.26 1.07 16.13
CA SER A 5 -9.59 0.40 15.01
C SER A 5 -10.51 -0.60 14.32
N PHE A 6 -11.32 -1.32 15.08
CA PHE A 6 -12.29 -2.28 14.53
C PHE A 6 -13.32 -1.59 13.64
N ILE A 7 -13.89 -0.48 14.12
CA ILE A 7 -14.87 0.30 13.36
C ILE A 7 -14.24 0.86 12.09
N LYS A 8 -13.02 1.41 12.19
CA LYS A 8 -12.30 1.94 11.04
C LYS A 8 -12.08 0.87 9.98
N SER A 9 -11.63 -0.33 10.38
CA SER A 9 -11.43 -1.44 9.44
C SER A 9 -12.72 -1.83 8.72
N LYS A 10 -13.84 -1.87 9.44
CA LYS A 10 -15.14 -2.18 8.83
C LYS A 10 -15.55 -1.14 7.79
N VAL A 11 -15.36 0.15 8.10
CA VAL A 11 -15.68 1.22 7.17
C VAL A 11 -14.82 1.12 5.91
N MET A 12 -13.53 0.85 6.07
CA MET A 12 -12.62 0.71 4.92
C MET A 12 -12.99 -0.49 4.05
N ARG A 13 -13.40 -1.60 4.65
CA ARG A 13 -13.85 -2.77 3.88
C ARG A 13 -15.09 -2.48 3.05
N LEU A 14 -16.03 -1.69 3.59
CA LEU A 14 -17.22 -1.26 2.83
C LEU A 14 -16.85 -0.41 1.62
N ARG A 15 -15.68 0.23 1.64
CA ARG A 15 -15.15 1.02 0.53
C ARG A 15 -14.18 0.24 -0.36
N SER A 16 -14.09 -1.08 -0.17
CA SER A 16 -13.11 -1.94 -0.84
C SER A 16 -11.67 -1.57 -0.49
N GLU A 17 -11.46 -1.01 0.70
CA GLU A 17 -10.13 -0.67 1.21
C GLU A 17 -9.74 -1.64 2.33
N ILE A 18 -8.44 -1.85 2.50
CA ILE A 18 -7.90 -2.66 3.58
C ILE A 18 -7.10 -1.76 4.52
N SER A 19 -7.34 -1.89 5.82
CA SER A 19 -6.67 -1.05 6.80
C SER A 19 -5.17 -1.32 6.85
N THR A 20 -4.41 -0.32 7.28
CA THR A 20 -2.97 -0.46 7.48
C THR A 20 -2.67 -1.58 8.48
N GLU A 21 -3.44 -1.67 9.55
CA GLU A 21 -3.26 -2.69 10.58
C GLU A 21 -3.40 -4.11 10.01
N GLU A 22 -4.35 -4.32 9.13
CA GLU A 22 -4.52 -5.62 8.48
C GLU A 22 -3.37 -5.92 7.52
N LEU A 23 -2.91 -4.91 6.78
CA LEU A 23 -1.78 -5.06 5.88
C LEU A 23 -0.48 -5.40 6.63
N VAL A 24 -0.27 -4.78 7.79
CA VAL A 24 0.89 -5.10 8.64
C VAL A 24 0.86 -6.56 9.07
N LYS A 25 -0.31 -7.10 9.39
CA LYS A 25 -0.45 -8.52 9.70
C LYS A 25 -0.08 -9.42 8.53
N LEU A 26 -0.25 -8.92 7.31
CA LEU A 26 0.10 -9.66 6.09
C LEU A 26 1.54 -9.44 5.65
N GLY A 27 2.30 -8.62 6.39
CA GLY A 27 3.72 -8.45 6.14
C GLY A 27 4.18 -7.07 5.70
N LEU A 28 3.26 -6.10 5.58
CA LEU A 28 3.64 -4.72 5.26
C LEU A 28 4.51 -4.14 6.38
N LYS A 29 5.61 -3.48 6.00
CA LYS A 29 6.49 -2.80 6.95
C LYS A 29 6.23 -1.30 6.87
N VAL A 30 5.87 -0.70 8.00
CA VAL A 30 5.48 0.72 8.07
C VAL A 30 6.19 1.37 9.26
N GLY A 31 6.76 2.53 9.02
CA GLY A 31 7.39 3.34 10.06
C GLY A 31 6.37 4.19 10.83
N LYS A 32 6.87 5.24 11.49
CA LYS A 32 6.07 6.13 12.33
C LYS A 32 5.36 7.18 11.50
N ASN A 33 4.21 7.68 12.01
CA ASN A 33 3.45 8.78 11.40
C ASN A 33 3.06 8.53 9.95
N PHE A 34 2.65 7.30 9.65
CA PHE A 34 2.14 6.97 8.33
C PHE A 34 0.68 7.42 8.23
N SER A 35 0.38 8.18 7.17
CA SER A 35 -0.95 8.72 6.92
C SER A 35 -1.43 8.32 5.53
N ARG A 36 -2.64 7.80 5.46
CA ARG A 36 -3.30 7.44 4.19
C ARG A 36 -4.59 8.20 4.07
N GLN A 37 -4.79 8.85 2.95
CA GLN A 37 -6.06 9.47 2.63
C GLN A 37 -7.03 8.42 2.07
N GLU A 38 -8.25 8.85 1.72
CA GLU A 38 -9.29 7.94 1.27
C GLU A 38 -8.95 7.25 -0.05
N LYS A 39 -9.48 6.05 -0.23
CA LYS A 39 -9.38 5.27 -1.47
C LYS A 39 -7.94 4.96 -1.89
N THR A 40 -7.01 4.97 -0.93
CA THR A 40 -5.66 4.47 -1.20
C THR A 40 -5.69 2.94 -1.23
N LEU A 41 -4.88 2.35 -2.09
CA LEU A 41 -4.75 0.92 -2.21
C LEU A 41 -3.29 0.51 -2.04
N ILE A 42 -3.04 -0.43 -1.15
CA ILE A 42 -1.73 -1.06 -1.00
C ILE A 42 -1.90 -2.53 -1.34
N ASP A 43 -1.04 -3.05 -2.19
CA ASP A 43 -1.11 -4.42 -2.70
C ASP A 43 -1.25 -5.43 -1.56
N GLN A 44 -2.43 -6.02 -1.43
CA GLN A 44 -2.72 -6.99 -0.38
C GLN A 44 -1.97 -8.30 -0.59
N SER A 45 -1.88 -8.74 -1.83
CA SER A 45 -1.31 -10.05 -2.14
C SER A 45 0.21 -10.10 -2.04
N HIS A 46 0.88 -8.95 -2.11
CA HIS A 46 2.36 -8.87 -2.09
C HIS A 46 2.87 -7.80 -1.13
N CYS A 47 2.09 -7.42 -0.12
CA CYS A 47 2.48 -6.33 0.78
C CYS A 47 3.75 -6.64 1.61
N TRP A 48 4.09 -7.90 1.75
CA TRP A 48 5.34 -8.32 2.40
C TRP A 48 6.59 -7.83 1.65
N LEU A 49 6.43 -7.40 0.41
CA LEU A 49 7.51 -6.80 -0.39
C LEU A 49 7.58 -5.28 -0.25
N ILE A 50 6.65 -4.66 0.47
CA ILE A 50 6.54 -3.22 0.58
C ILE A 50 7.07 -2.74 1.94
N THR A 51 7.97 -1.76 1.89
CA THR A 51 8.49 -1.10 3.09
C THR A 51 8.24 0.40 2.98
N ILE A 52 7.61 0.97 3.99
CA ILE A 52 7.30 2.39 4.07
C ILE A 52 8.02 2.96 5.28
N GLY A 53 8.78 4.03 5.07
CA GLY A 53 9.55 4.68 6.13
C GLY A 53 8.69 5.54 7.05
N ASP A 54 9.34 6.46 7.77
CA ASP A 54 8.68 7.37 8.72
C ASP A 54 8.15 8.62 8.00
N ASP A 55 7.07 9.19 8.55
CA ASP A 55 6.52 10.47 8.08
C ASP A 55 6.16 10.44 6.59
N VAL A 56 5.46 9.39 6.19
CA VAL A 56 4.99 9.22 4.81
C VAL A 56 3.50 9.49 4.75
N THR A 57 3.08 10.25 3.75
CA THR A 57 1.66 10.56 3.50
C THR A 57 1.29 10.14 2.09
N LEU A 58 0.20 9.38 2.00
CA LEU A 58 -0.41 9.00 0.71
C LEU A 58 -1.67 9.84 0.51
N ALA A 59 -1.70 10.62 -0.56
CA ALA A 59 -2.88 11.42 -0.95
C ALA A 59 -3.99 10.49 -1.46
N PRO A 60 -5.22 11.02 -1.66
CA PRO A 60 -6.34 10.16 -2.08
C PRO A 60 -6.04 9.39 -3.37
N ARG A 61 -6.50 8.16 -3.43
CA ARG A 61 -6.43 7.27 -4.59
C ARG A 61 -5.01 6.91 -5.02
N VAL A 62 -4.04 7.01 -4.12
CA VAL A 62 -2.70 6.48 -4.39
C VAL A 62 -2.74 4.96 -4.36
N HIS A 63 -2.13 4.31 -5.34
CA HIS A 63 -2.00 2.85 -5.40
C HIS A 63 -0.53 2.47 -5.28
N ILE A 64 -0.23 1.56 -4.35
CA ILE A 64 1.12 0.99 -4.20
C ILE A 64 1.03 -0.49 -4.51
N LEU A 65 1.71 -0.91 -5.57
CA LEU A 65 1.64 -2.28 -6.07
C LEU A 65 3.03 -2.90 -6.08
N ALA A 66 3.16 -4.10 -5.55
CA ALA A 66 4.39 -4.90 -5.61
C ALA A 66 4.31 -5.97 -6.71
N HIS A 67 3.33 -5.84 -7.60
CA HIS A 67 3.20 -6.67 -8.79
C HIS A 67 2.85 -5.81 -9.99
N ASP A 68 3.24 -6.28 -11.17
CA ASP A 68 2.95 -5.58 -12.42
C ASP A 68 2.61 -6.62 -13.49
N ALA A 69 1.34 -6.66 -13.88
CA ALA A 69 0.84 -7.59 -14.88
C ALA A 69 0.87 -7.00 -16.30
N SER A 70 1.37 -5.77 -16.47
CA SER A 70 1.38 -5.12 -17.79
C SER A 70 2.21 -5.88 -18.82
N THR A 71 3.22 -6.66 -18.38
CA THR A 71 4.08 -7.45 -19.25
C THR A 71 3.59 -8.89 -19.43
N LYS A 72 2.48 -9.27 -18.82
CA LYS A 72 2.01 -10.68 -18.81
C LYS A 72 1.77 -11.23 -20.22
N LYS A 73 1.20 -10.43 -21.10
CA LYS A 73 0.95 -10.85 -22.49
C LYS A 73 2.23 -11.09 -23.26
N GLY A 74 3.28 -10.30 -22.98
CA GLY A 74 4.55 -10.42 -23.69
C GLY A 74 5.43 -11.55 -23.20
N ILE A 75 5.51 -11.75 -21.88
CA ILE A 75 6.44 -12.70 -21.26
C ILE A 75 5.76 -13.85 -20.51
N GLY A 76 4.43 -13.85 -20.46
CA GLY A 76 3.66 -14.96 -19.92
C GLY A 76 3.52 -15.02 -18.40
N PHE A 77 4.06 -14.06 -17.65
CA PHE A 77 3.92 -14.04 -16.19
C PHE A 77 3.90 -12.62 -15.63
N THR A 78 3.37 -12.51 -14.41
CA THR A 78 3.31 -11.25 -13.68
C THR A 78 4.65 -10.97 -13.01
N LYS A 79 5.14 -9.74 -13.16
CA LYS A 79 6.35 -9.28 -12.50
C LYS A 79 6.03 -8.91 -11.06
N ILE A 80 6.85 -9.35 -10.11
CA ILE A 80 6.78 -8.91 -8.72
C ILE A 80 8.13 -8.34 -8.30
N GLY A 81 8.13 -7.47 -7.31
CA GLY A 81 9.38 -6.89 -6.84
C GLY A 81 9.20 -6.00 -5.62
N LEU A 82 10.31 -5.61 -5.03
CA LEU A 82 10.33 -4.78 -3.84
C LEU A 82 9.86 -3.36 -4.13
N VAL A 83 9.19 -2.78 -3.14
CA VAL A 83 8.86 -1.36 -3.12
C VAL A 83 9.41 -0.79 -1.82
N ASN A 84 10.28 0.21 -1.92
CA ASN A 84 10.83 0.90 -0.75
C ASN A 84 10.50 2.37 -0.83
N ILE A 85 9.73 2.86 0.12
CA ILE A 85 9.39 4.27 0.25
C ILE A 85 10.16 4.80 1.45
N GLY A 86 11.00 5.82 1.23
CA GLY A 86 11.86 6.37 2.27
C GLY A 86 11.09 7.20 3.28
N ASN A 87 11.82 7.99 4.06
CA ASN A 87 11.23 8.86 5.09
C ASN A 87 10.84 10.21 4.49
N ASN A 88 9.86 10.87 5.12
CA ASN A 88 9.44 12.23 4.73
C ASN A 88 9.00 12.31 3.27
N VAL A 89 8.17 11.35 2.84
CA VAL A 89 7.69 11.28 1.46
C VAL A 89 6.21 11.61 1.41
N PHE A 90 5.83 12.44 0.45
CA PHE A 90 4.44 12.71 0.11
C PHE A 90 4.18 12.20 -1.30
N ILE A 91 3.21 11.31 -1.44
CA ILE A 91 2.82 10.77 -2.75
C ILE A 91 1.51 11.43 -3.16
N GLY A 92 1.53 12.14 -4.28
CA GLY A 92 0.40 12.94 -4.76
C GLY A 92 -0.80 12.07 -5.20
N ALA A 93 -1.96 12.72 -5.23
CA ALA A 93 -3.23 12.03 -5.51
C ALA A 93 -3.21 11.28 -6.84
N SER A 94 -3.84 10.12 -6.86
CA SER A 94 -4.02 9.25 -8.03
C SER A 94 -2.69 8.73 -8.64
N SER A 95 -1.59 8.82 -7.90
CA SER A 95 -0.31 8.24 -8.33
C SER A 95 -0.31 6.73 -8.16
N THR A 96 0.47 6.05 -8.99
CA THR A 96 0.69 4.61 -8.88
C THR A 96 2.18 4.33 -8.70
N VAL A 97 2.52 3.59 -7.64
CA VAL A 97 3.89 3.14 -7.39
C VAL A 97 3.98 1.67 -7.77
N LEU A 98 4.91 1.34 -8.64
CA LEU A 98 5.10 0.00 -9.18
C LEU A 98 6.31 -0.71 -8.56
N PRO A 99 6.46 -2.03 -8.79
CA PRO A 99 7.62 -2.79 -8.26
C PRO A 99 8.95 -2.21 -8.70
N ASN A 100 9.98 -2.42 -7.87
CA ASN A 100 11.36 -1.98 -8.09
C ASN A 100 11.54 -0.46 -8.02
N VAL A 101 10.64 0.21 -7.30
CA VAL A 101 10.76 1.64 -7.01
C VAL A 101 11.36 1.80 -5.61
N THR A 102 12.26 2.74 -5.49
CA THR A 102 12.91 3.09 -4.23
C THR A 102 12.71 4.57 -3.94
#